data_21b92d5c7a315612cd9eca0dcfcd3a7a
#
_entry.id   21b92d5c7a315612cd9eca0dcfcd3a7a
#
_cell.length_a   1.000
_cell.length_b   1.000
_cell.length_c   1.000
_cell.angle_alpha   90.00
_cell.angle_beta   90.00
_cell.angle_gamma   90.00
#
_symmetry.space_group_name_H-M   'P 1'
#
loop_
_entity.id
_entity.type
_entity.pdbx_description
1 polymer ?
#
loop_
_entity_poly.entity_id
_entity_poly.type
_entity_poly.pdbx_seq_one_letter_code
_entity_poly.pdbx_strand_id
1 'polypeptide(L)'
;DGALAQAMFGIPGVKGVEFGRGFAAAGLKGSENNDPFAIVDGKVVTTTNNAGGVLGGMTSGMPLVFRVALKPTPSIYMPQQSVDLKTMQPTVLQIRGRHDPCIARRAMPVVEGLAAFVVLDALLTEETSVVFRKLTAADLVNVVIDSGVAAAYPELAAQAICVIPTGEEHKTIETVENIWNAFARKGLGRKDHVTAIGGGVTGDLTGFAAATWMRGIDWVNVPTTLLAMVDASYGGKTACDLACGKNMAGAFHPPRQVIIDTDFLRTLPPRRLADGRAEMIKHEIIGGLPHTADVSGAPTAEEIKANLAVKIRTVRADPLEKTGERMKLNCGHTVAHAIEKATNYAVSHGEAVAIGCVEEARLAVRLGLAPATWPEEIAARFAAARLPTTLPEGLTFESLKPLMKGDKKREGNAVVFALPCGWGDVRLVKC
;
A
#
# COMPACT_ATOMS: atom_id res chain seq x y z
N ASP A 1 -17.53 -10.53 7.95
CA ASP A 1 -18.90 -11.02 8.20
C ASP A 1 -19.95 -9.92 8.09
N GLY A 2 -19.80 -8.76 8.77
CA GLY A 2 -20.81 -7.69 8.77
C GLY A 2 -21.24 -7.22 7.39
N ALA A 3 -20.31 -6.92 6.46
CA ALA A 3 -20.63 -6.51 5.10
C ALA A 3 -21.37 -7.59 4.31
N LEU A 4 -20.95 -8.85 4.44
CA LEU A 4 -21.64 -9.97 3.81
C LEU A 4 -23.07 -10.14 4.38
N ALA A 5 -23.23 -10.08 5.71
CA ALA A 5 -24.55 -10.18 6.33
C ALA A 5 -25.48 -9.05 5.86
N GLN A 6 -24.98 -7.82 5.82
CA GLN A 6 -25.76 -6.66 5.33
C GLN A 6 -26.21 -6.87 3.87
N ALA A 7 -25.32 -7.31 2.98
CA ALA A 7 -25.67 -7.59 1.60
C ALA A 7 -26.73 -8.69 1.49
N MET A 8 -26.59 -9.78 2.25
CA MET A 8 -27.54 -10.90 2.24
C MET A 8 -28.92 -10.49 2.74
N PHE A 9 -29.02 -9.66 3.78
CA PHE A 9 -30.30 -9.13 4.23
C PHE A 9 -30.95 -8.16 3.22
N GLY A 10 -30.20 -7.62 2.26
CA GLY A 10 -30.73 -6.87 1.12
C GLY A 10 -31.53 -7.76 0.14
N ILE A 11 -31.37 -9.07 0.16
CA ILE A 11 -32.12 -10.00 -0.71
C ILE A 11 -33.53 -10.19 -0.18
N PRO A 12 -34.59 -9.91 -0.97
CA PRO A 12 -35.96 -10.12 -0.55
C PRO A 12 -36.22 -11.58 -0.12
N GLY A 13 -36.75 -11.75 1.06
CA GLY A 13 -37.10 -13.08 1.61
C GLY A 13 -36.03 -13.67 2.53
N VAL A 14 -34.86 -13.08 2.64
CA VAL A 14 -33.86 -13.46 3.65
C VAL A 14 -34.37 -13.10 5.05
N LYS A 15 -34.21 -14.02 6.00
CA LYS A 15 -34.65 -13.89 7.40
C LYS A 15 -33.54 -14.21 8.41
N GLY A 16 -32.41 -14.75 7.95
CA GLY A 16 -31.28 -15.06 8.80
C GLY A 16 -30.02 -15.27 7.99
N VAL A 17 -28.89 -14.92 8.60
CA VAL A 17 -27.54 -15.18 8.09
C VAL A 17 -26.70 -15.67 9.26
N GLU A 18 -25.92 -16.72 9.08
CA GLU A 18 -24.96 -17.20 10.07
C GLU A 18 -23.65 -17.62 9.42
N PHE A 19 -22.54 -17.46 10.14
CA PHE A 19 -21.18 -17.80 9.68
C PHE A 19 -20.65 -19.00 10.45
N GLY A 20 -19.99 -19.92 9.76
CA GLY A 20 -19.41 -21.13 10.36
C GLY A 20 -20.45 -21.93 11.14
N ARG A 21 -20.24 -22.12 12.43
CA ARG A 21 -21.20 -22.79 13.33
C ARG A 21 -22.44 -21.96 13.66
N GLY A 22 -22.38 -20.63 13.43
CA GLY A 22 -23.51 -19.73 13.61
C GLY A 22 -24.11 -19.84 15.03
N PHE A 23 -25.43 -19.98 15.12
CA PHE A 23 -26.14 -20.11 16.40
C PHE A 23 -25.72 -21.32 17.25
N ALA A 24 -25.21 -22.39 16.62
CA ALA A 24 -24.75 -23.58 17.37
C ALA A 24 -23.52 -23.26 18.24
N ALA A 25 -22.76 -22.22 17.92
CA ALA A 25 -21.62 -21.79 18.74
C ALA A 25 -22.03 -21.34 20.15
N ALA A 26 -23.26 -20.83 20.32
CA ALA A 26 -23.77 -20.36 21.62
C ALA A 26 -23.89 -21.49 22.67
N GLY A 27 -23.95 -22.75 22.25
CA GLY A 27 -23.99 -23.92 23.14
C GLY A 27 -22.63 -24.51 23.47
N LEU A 28 -21.53 -23.92 22.95
CA LEU A 28 -20.17 -24.45 23.10
C LEU A 28 -19.34 -23.64 24.11
N LYS A 29 -18.34 -24.30 24.70
CA LYS A 29 -17.27 -23.60 25.41
C LYS A 29 -16.30 -22.99 24.42
N GLY A 30 -15.58 -21.92 24.81
CA GLY A 30 -14.58 -21.29 23.97
C GLY A 30 -13.52 -22.27 23.43
N SER A 31 -13.06 -23.21 24.27
CA SER A 31 -12.13 -24.29 23.89
C SER A 31 -12.67 -25.25 22.82
N GLU A 32 -13.99 -25.39 22.71
CA GLU A 32 -14.65 -26.24 21.72
C GLU A 32 -14.97 -25.50 20.41
N ASN A 33 -15.11 -24.19 20.49
CA ASN A 33 -15.43 -23.34 19.34
C ASN A 33 -14.20 -22.69 18.70
N ASN A 34 -13.08 -22.55 19.40
CA ASN A 34 -11.86 -21.98 18.85
C ASN A 34 -11.38 -22.78 17.63
N ASP A 35 -10.80 -22.05 16.67
CA ASP A 35 -10.13 -22.62 15.51
C ASP A 35 -8.61 -22.62 15.76
N PRO A 36 -8.00 -23.75 16.21
CA PRO A 36 -6.57 -23.81 16.53
C PRO A 36 -5.71 -23.58 15.28
N PHE A 37 -4.67 -22.77 15.42
CA PHE A 37 -3.71 -22.52 14.36
C PHE A 37 -2.71 -23.66 14.21
N ALA A 38 -2.33 -23.96 12.96
CA ALA A 38 -1.28 -24.92 12.60
C ALA A 38 -0.45 -24.37 11.43
N ILE A 39 0.74 -24.95 11.23
CA ILE A 39 1.57 -24.70 10.06
C ILE A 39 1.46 -25.91 9.13
N VAL A 40 0.93 -25.70 7.93
CA VAL A 40 0.82 -26.72 6.88
C VAL A 40 1.48 -26.17 5.63
N ASP A 41 2.46 -26.88 5.07
CA ASP A 41 3.23 -26.48 3.90
C ASP A 41 3.81 -25.04 3.99
N GLY A 42 4.30 -24.69 5.19
CA GLY A 42 4.89 -23.36 5.46
C GLY A 42 3.87 -22.22 5.58
N LYS A 43 2.57 -22.51 5.56
CA LYS A 43 1.49 -21.53 5.70
C LYS A 43 0.78 -21.70 7.03
N VAL A 44 0.40 -20.58 7.65
CA VAL A 44 -0.45 -20.57 8.84
C VAL A 44 -1.89 -20.80 8.39
N VAL A 45 -2.51 -21.85 8.92
CA VAL A 45 -3.92 -22.23 8.67
C VAL A 45 -4.60 -22.54 9.99
N THR A 46 -5.91 -22.66 10.01
CA THR A 46 -6.62 -23.22 11.17
C THR A 46 -6.97 -24.70 10.92
N THR A 47 -6.95 -25.53 11.96
CA THR A 47 -7.27 -26.97 11.86
C THR A 47 -8.76 -27.24 11.77
N THR A 48 -9.57 -26.27 12.18
CA THR A 48 -11.04 -26.26 12.05
C THR A 48 -11.48 -24.94 11.44
N ASN A 49 -12.75 -24.82 11.07
CA ASN A 49 -13.33 -23.61 10.50
C ASN A 49 -14.68 -23.28 11.14
N ASN A 50 -14.69 -23.26 12.47
CA ASN A 50 -15.89 -22.99 13.25
C ASN A 50 -16.38 -21.54 13.08
N ALA A 51 -15.45 -20.61 12.87
CA ALA A 51 -15.74 -19.20 12.61
C ALA A 51 -16.17 -18.92 11.15
N GLY A 52 -16.11 -19.92 10.25
CA GLY A 52 -16.51 -19.75 8.86
C GLY A 52 -15.55 -18.90 8.03
N GLY A 53 -14.26 -18.92 8.35
CA GLY A 53 -13.22 -18.20 7.61
C GLY A 53 -13.07 -16.72 7.96
N VAL A 54 -13.78 -16.23 8.99
CA VAL A 54 -13.71 -14.83 9.44
C VAL A 54 -13.53 -14.78 10.95
N LEU A 55 -12.41 -14.17 11.39
CA LEU A 55 -12.07 -13.98 12.81
C LEU A 55 -11.88 -12.48 13.07
N GLY A 56 -12.65 -11.94 14.02
CA GLY A 56 -12.57 -10.50 14.35
C GLY A 56 -12.85 -9.56 13.18
N GLY A 57 -13.68 -9.97 12.21
CA GLY A 57 -13.99 -9.20 11.01
C GLY A 57 -12.98 -9.36 9.86
N MET A 58 -11.87 -10.07 10.08
CA MET A 58 -10.83 -10.33 9.07
C MET A 58 -10.90 -11.77 8.56
N THR A 59 -10.57 -11.98 7.29
CA THR A 59 -10.46 -13.34 6.74
C THR A 59 -9.27 -14.08 7.33
N SER A 60 -9.47 -15.35 7.70
CA SER A 60 -8.43 -16.21 8.29
C SER A 60 -7.60 -16.97 7.25
N GLY A 61 -7.88 -16.80 5.95
CA GLY A 61 -7.31 -17.62 4.88
C GLY A 61 -8.03 -18.95 4.67
N MET A 62 -8.97 -19.32 5.53
CA MET A 62 -9.83 -20.48 5.38
C MET A 62 -11.02 -20.17 4.46
N PRO A 63 -11.69 -21.19 3.90
CA PRO A 63 -12.90 -20.98 3.10
C PRO A 63 -13.95 -20.16 3.84
N LEU A 64 -14.55 -19.18 3.16
CA LEU A 64 -15.70 -18.43 3.68
C LEU A 64 -16.93 -19.34 3.67
N VAL A 65 -17.44 -19.66 4.86
CA VAL A 65 -18.60 -20.54 5.05
C VAL A 65 -19.70 -19.79 5.78
N PHE A 66 -20.80 -19.56 5.10
CA PHE A 66 -21.99 -18.93 5.69
C PHE A 66 -23.27 -19.55 5.15
N ARG A 67 -24.37 -19.39 5.86
CA ARG A 67 -25.70 -19.89 5.52
C ARG A 67 -26.70 -18.75 5.54
N VAL A 68 -27.65 -18.82 4.61
CA VAL A 68 -28.71 -17.82 4.47
C VAL A 68 -30.08 -18.52 4.60
N ALA A 69 -30.87 -18.09 5.53
CA ALA A 69 -32.24 -18.57 5.70
C ALA A 69 -33.22 -17.73 4.90
N LEU A 70 -33.99 -18.37 4.05
CA LEU A 70 -35.05 -17.74 3.28
C LEU A 70 -36.42 -18.15 3.82
N LYS A 71 -37.34 -17.18 3.88
CA LYS A 71 -38.73 -17.49 4.27
C LYS A 71 -39.40 -18.42 3.24
N PRO A 72 -40.33 -19.28 3.65
CA PRO A 72 -41.18 -20.05 2.74
C PRO A 72 -41.95 -19.10 1.82
N THR A 73 -42.32 -19.59 0.62
CA THR A 73 -43.17 -18.87 -0.30
C THR A 73 -44.54 -18.58 0.36
N PRO A 74 -44.93 -17.31 0.52
CA PRO A 74 -46.16 -16.96 1.21
C PRO A 74 -47.41 -17.13 0.31
N SER A 75 -47.23 -17.16 -1.01
CA SER A 75 -48.30 -17.33 -1.98
C SER A 75 -48.58 -18.82 -2.15
N ILE A 76 -49.56 -19.36 -1.40
CA ILE A 76 -49.94 -20.75 -1.41
C ILE A 76 -51.46 -20.89 -1.74
N TYR A 77 -51.85 -22.06 -2.28
CA TYR A 77 -53.24 -22.34 -2.66
C TYR A 77 -54.20 -22.53 -1.47
N MET A 78 -53.65 -22.69 -0.24
CA MET A 78 -54.47 -22.89 0.94
C MET A 78 -55.17 -21.61 1.36
N PRO A 79 -56.44 -21.69 1.83
CA PRO A 79 -57.11 -20.54 2.42
C PRO A 79 -56.34 -20.04 3.65
N GLN A 80 -56.16 -18.71 3.69
CA GLN A 80 -55.41 -18.03 4.77
C GLN A 80 -56.30 -16.94 5.39
N GLN A 81 -56.25 -16.81 6.71
CA GLN A 81 -56.89 -15.69 7.40
C GLN A 81 -56.20 -14.38 7.03
N SER A 82 -57.02 -13.39 6.69
CA SER A 82 -56.53 -12.06 6.28
C SER A 82 -57.55 -10.99 6.70
N VAL A 83 -57.34 -9.77 6.28
CA VAL A 83 -58.26 -8.63 6.47
C VAL A 83 -58.55 -7.91 5.14
N ASP A 84 -59.76 -7.46 4.97
CA ASP A 84 -60.10 -6.55 3.90
C ASP A 84 -59.84 -5.11 4.36
N LEU A 85 -58.86 -4.45 3.75
CA LEU A 85 -58.45 -3.07 4.10
C LEU A 85 -59.48 -2.02 3.82
N LYS A 86 -60.49 -2.29 2.95
CA LYS A 86 -61.57 -1.35 2.64
C LYS A 86 -62.65 -1.37 3.68
N THR A 87 -63.05 -2.60 4.10
CA THR A 87 -64.10 -2.80 5.07
C THR A 87 -63.59 -2.92 6.50
N MET A 88 -62.27 -3.06 6.67
CA MET A 88 -61.60 -3.31 7.96
C MET A 88 -62.17 -4.54 8.70
N GLN A 89 -62.61 -5.56 7.96
CA GLN A 89 -63.19 -6.79 8.49
C GLN A 89 -62.30 -8.00 8.19
N PRO A 90 -62.32 -9.03 9.07
CA PRO A 90 -61.69 -10.29 8.78
C PRO A 90 -62.21 -10.94 7.51
N THR A 91 -61.31 -11.51 6.71
CA THR A 91 -61.65 -12.21 5.47
C THR A 91 -60.74 -13.43 5.27
N VAL A 92 -61.13 -14.32 4.37
CA VAL A 92 -60.33 -15.47 3.96
C VAL A 92 -59.75 -15.23 2.59
N LEU A 93 -58.44 -15.17 2.51
CA LEU A 93 -57.73 -15.01 1.26
C LEU A 93 -57.31 -16.37 0.71
N GLN A 94 -57.65 -16.67 -0.54
CA GLN A 94 -57.17 -17.81 -1.27
C GLN A 94 -56.49 -17.31 -2.58
N ILE A 95 -55.17 -17.44 -2.62
CA ILE A 95 -54.41 -16.96 -3.79
C ILE A 95 -54.47 -18.03 -4.86
N ARG A 96 -54.78 -17.60 -6.11
CA ARG A 96 -54.81 -18.48 -7.27
C ARG A 96 -53.80 -17.94 -8.30
N GLY A 97 -53.08 -18.83 -9.01
CA GLY A 97 -52.09 -18.47 -10.01
C GLY A 97 -50.87 -19.38 -10.01
N ARG A 98 -49.84 -19.04 -10.82
CA ARG A 98 -48.56 -19.76 -10.85
C ARG A 98 -47.65 -19.15 -9.80
N HIS A 99 -47.25 -19.94 -8.84
CA HIS A 99 -46.37 -19.50 -7.76
C HIS A 99 -45.14 -20.42 -7.71
N ASP A 100 -43.98 -19.87 -7.30
CA ASP A 100 -42.78 -20.66 -7.08
C ASP A 100 -42.97 -21.50 -5.81
N PRO A 101 -42.78 -22.81 -5.89
CA PRO A 101 -42.88 -23.69 -4.72
C PRO A 101 -41.78 -23.40 -3.69
N CYS A 102 -40.63 -22.87 -4.15
CA CYS A 102 -39.49 -22.56 -3.30
C CYS A 102 -38.66 -21.40 -3.93
N ILE A 103 -38.55 -20.28 -3.24
CA ILE A 103 -37.79 -19.11 -3.68
C ILE A 103 -36.25 -19.33 -3.54
N ALA A 104 -35.80 -20.27 -2.69
CA ALA A 104 -34.39 -20.50 -2.42
C ALA A 104 -33.58 -20.81 -3.70
N ARG A 105 -34.13 -21.62 -4.62
CA ARG A 105 -33.47 -21.94 -5.90
C ARG A 105 -33.12 -20.70 -6.74
N ARG A 106 -34.00 -19.69 -6.73
CA ARG A 106 -33.76 -18.44 -7.44
C ARG A 106 -32.82 -17.49 -6.68
N ALA A 107 -32.77 -17.64 -5.37
CA ALA A 107 -31.89 -16.82 -4.52
C ALA A 107 -30.42 -17.28 -4.61
N MET A 108 -30.13 -18.56 -4.93
CA MET A 108 -28.74 -19.07 -4.96
C MET A 108 -27.79 -18.20 -5.81
N PRO A 109 -28.05 -17.95 -7.10
CA PRO A 109 -27.14 -17.14 -7.93
C PRO A 109 -27.04 -15.68 -7.45
N VAL A 110 -28.11 -15.15 -6.76
CA VAL A 110 -28.07 -13.81 -6.19
C VAL A 110 -27.16 -13.79 -4.95
N VAL A 111 -27.25 -14.81 -4.09
CA VAL A 111 -26.36 -14.96 -2.91
C VAL A 111 -24.91 -15.08 -3.35
N GLU A 112 -24.62 -15.92 -4.35
CA GLU A 112 -23.26 -16.10 -4.89
C GLU A 112 -22.73 -14.80 -5.51
N GLY A 113 -23.51 -14.14 -6.34
CA GLY A 113 -23.12 -12.87 -6.98
C GLY A 113 -22.89 -11.76 -6.00
N LEU A 114 -23.75 -11.59 -4.99
CA LEU A 114 -23.57 -10.57 -3.96
C LEU A 114 -22.38 -10.90 -3.04
N ALA A 115 -22.16 -12.18 -2.70
CA ALA A 115 -20.99 -12.57 -1.92
C ALA A 115 -19.68 -12.25 -2.68
N ALA A 116 -19.62 -12.61 -3.97
CA ALA A 116 -18.47 -12.27 -4.81
C ALA A 116 -18.26 -10.76 -4.93
N PHE A 117 -19.35 -9.98 -5.06
CA PHE A 117 -19.28 -8.53 -5.13
C PHE A 117 -18.73 -7.92 -3.83
N VAL A 118 -19.22 -8.36 -2.66
CA VAL A 118 -18.75 -7.85 -1.35
C VAL A 118 -17.28 -8.21 -1.11
N VAL A 119 -16.84 -9.42 -1.50
CA VAL A 119 -15.44 -9.82 -1.37
C VAL A 119 -14.56 -9.02 -2.32
N LEU A 120 -14.99 -8.81 -3.56
CA LEU A 120 -14.27 -7.99 -4.53
C LEU A 120 -14.19 -6.53 -4.08
N ASP A 121 -15.27 -5.97 -3.58
CA ASP A 121 -15.31 -4.60 -3.04
C ASP A 121 -14.33 -4.43 -1.87
N ALA A 122 -14.31 -5.39 -0.94
CA ALA A 122 -13.35 -5.40 0.17
C ALA A 122 -11.90 -5.48 -0.33
N LEU A 123 -11.61 -6.33 -1.32
CA LEU A 123 -10.28 -6.44 -1.93
C LEU A 123 -9.85 -5.16 -2.63
N LEU A 124 -10.77 -4.49 -3.31
CA LEU A 124 -10.49 -3.23 -4.01
C LEU A 124 -10.39 -2.03 -3.06
N THR A 125 -11.12 -2.06 -1.94
CA THR A 125 -11.12 -0.97 -0.94
C THR A 125 -9.85 -0.97 -0.08
N GLU A 126 -9.25 -2.15 0.16
CA GLU A 126 -7.98 -2.27 0.89
C GLU A 126 -6.75 -1.90 0.04
N GLU A 127 -6.90 -1.79 -1.28
CA GLU A 127 -5.79 -1.48 -2.18
C GLU A 127 -5.78 0.00 -2.59
N THR A 128 -4.61 0.63 -2.46
CA THR A 128 -4.35 1.93 -3.07
C THR A 128 -4.63 1.86 -4.57
N SER A 129 -5.60 2.62 -5.04
CA SER A 129 -5.87 2.78 -6.47
C SER A 129 -4.77 3.61 -7.12
N VAL A 130 -4.11 3.10 -8.16
CA VAL A 130 -3.10 3.84 -8.93
C VAL A 130 -3.65 4.17 -10.31
N VAL A 131 -3.72 5.46 -10.64
CA VAL A 131 -4.21 5.94 -11.92
C VAL A 131 -3.17 6.82 -12.63
N PHE A 132 -3.00 6.58 -13.92
CA PHE A 132 -2.13 7.39 -14.80
C PHE A 132 -3.01 8.33 -15.62
N ARG A 133 -3.08 9.57 -15.21
CA ARG A 133 -3.86 10.62 -15.88
C ARG A 133 -3.44 12.02 -15.43
N LYS A 134 -3.86 13.01 -16.18
CA LYS A 134 -3.70 14.40 -15.77
C LYS A 134 -4.50 14.71 -14.51
N LEU A 135 -3.93 15.58 -13.68
CA LEU A 135 -4.60 16.13 -12.52
C LEU A 135 -5.78 17.01 -12.96
N THR A 136 -6.89 16.93 -12.26
CA THR A 136 -8.10 17.71 -12.55
C THR A 136 -8.52 18.55 -11.35
N ALA A 137 -9.36 19.55 -11.54
CA ALA A 137 -9.88 20.38 -10.46
C ALA A 137 -10.61 19.56 -9.37
N ALA A 138 -11.22 18.43 -9.73
CA ALA A 138 -11.91 17.55 -8.77
C ALA A 138 -10.94 16.85 -7.81
N ASP A 139 -9.66 16.74 -8.15
CA ASP A 139 -8.63 16.12 -7.31
C ASP A 139 -8.06 17.09 -6.26
N LEU A 140 -8.29 18.40 -6.43
CA LEU A 140 -7.72 19.46 -5.61
C LEU A 140 -8.54 19.69 -4.33
N VAL A 141 -8.60 18.67 -3.47
CA VAL A 141 -9.36 18.70 -2.23
C VAL A 141 -8.42 18.85 -1.03
N ASN A 142 -8.56 19.95 -0.27
CA ASN A 142 -7.75 20.21 0.91
C ASN A 142 -6.25 20.02 0.67
N VAL A 143 -5.72 20.68 -0.34
CA VAL A 143 -4.38 20.45 -0.90
C VAL A 143 -3.28 20.84 0.08
N VAL A 144 -2.35 19.91 0.32
CA VAL A 144 -1.02 20.16 0.92
C VAL A 144 0.01 20.07 -0.21
N ILE A 145 0.75 21.13 -0.46
CA ILE A 145 1.65 21.24 -1.60
C ILE A 145 3.09 21.61 -1.17
N ASP A 146 4.06 21.07 -1.86
CA ASP A 146 5.47 21.42 -1.76
C ASP A 146 5.74 22.82 -2.33
N SER A 147 6.58 23.62 -1.67
CA SER A 147 6.87 25.01 -2.10
C SER A 147 7.54 25.11 -3.46
N GLY A 148 8.34 24.13 -3.86
CA GLY A 148 8.95 24.08 -5.19
C GLY A 148 7.90 23.79 -6.26
N VAL A 149 6.94 22.91 -5.99
CA VAL A 149 5.80 22.66 -6.89
C VAL A 149 4.89 23.88 -6.94
N ALA A 150 4.61 24.51 -5.79
CA ALA A 150 3.80 25.72 -5.70
C ALA A 150 4.39 26.89 -6.54
N ALA A 151 5.71 27.01 -6.55
CA ALA A 151 6.41 28.00 -7.37
C ALA A 151 6.33 27.70 -8.90
N ALA A 152 6.40 26.40 -9.26
CA ALA A 152 6.32 25.97 -10.65
C ALA A 152 4.87 25.97 -11.20
N TYR A 153 3.87 25.81 -10.32
CA TYR A 153 2.44 25.70 -10.65
C TYR A 153 1.60 26.60 -9.74
N PRO A 154 1.60 27.93 -9.95
CA PRO A 154 0.88 28.89 -9.08
C PRO A 154 -0.63 28.63 -8.97
N GLU A 155 -1.24 28.07 -10.02
CA GLU A 155 -2.66 27.70 -10.04
C GLU A 155 -3.00 26.58 -9.04
N LEU A 156 -2.05 25.64 -8.80
CA LEU A 156 -2.20 24.62 -7.77
C LEU A 156 -1.97 25.21 -6.38
N ALA A 157 -1.01 26.12 -6.26
CA ALA A 157 -0.72 26.83 -5.00
C ALA A 157 -1.93 27.62 -4.50
N ALA A 158 -2.71 28.22 -5.40
CA ALA A 158 -3.91 28.96 -5.06
C ALA A 158 -5.04 28.08 -4.43
N GLN A 159 -4.98 26.77 -4.60
CA GLN A 159 -5.93 25.81 -4.02
C GLN A 159 -5.42 25.19 -2.71
N ALA A 160 -4.18 25.48 -2.32
CA ALA A 160 -3.56 24.85 -1.17
C ALA A 160 -4.08 25.40 0.17
N ILE A 161 -4.38 24.50 1.09
CA ILE A 161 -4.64 24.85 2.49
C ILE A 161 -3.35 24.94 3.30
N CYS A 162 -2.27 24.31 2.81
CA CYS A 162 -0.95 24.32 3.41
C CYS A 162 0.13 24.21 2.33
N VAL A 163 1.12 25.10 2.37
CA VAL A 163 2.35 25.00 1.57
C VAL A 163 3.46 24.62 2.54
N ILE A 164 4.14 23.49 2.28
CA ILE A 164 5.27 23.03 3.10
C ILE A 164 6.59 23.32 2.38
N PRO A 165 7.68 23.58 3.13
CA PRO A 165 8.99 23.82 2.51
C PRO A 165 9.51 22.58 1.79
N THR A 166 10.24 22.80 0.68
CA THR A 166 10.94 21.74 -0.07
C THR A 166 12.20 21.33 0.68
N GLY A 167 12.51 20.04 0.71
CA GLY A 167 13.76 19.49 1.24
C GLY A 167 13.57 18.52 2.39
N GLU A 168 14.51 17.57 2.50
CA GLU A 168 14.47 16.54 3.56
C GLU A 168 14.66 17.16 4.96
N GLU A 169 15.39 18.26 5.06
CA GLU A 169 15.59 19.03 6.31
C GLU A 169 14.28 19.53 6.93
N HIS A 170 13.23 19.60 6.12
CA HIS A 170 11.88 20.01 6.55
C HIS A 170 10.94 18.82 6.85
N LYS A 171 11.45 17.58 6.77
CA LYS A 171 10.68 16.38 7.12
C LYS A 171 10.57 16.19 8.63
N THR A 172 10.06 17.18 9.33
CA THR A 172 10.06 17.29 10.79
C THR A 172 8.65 17.19 11.38
N ILE A 173 8.59 16.92 12.70
CA ILE A 173 7.32 16.94 13.44
C ILE A 173 6.69 18.34 13.45
N GLU A 174 7.50 19.40 13.42
CA GLU A 174 7.02 20.78 13.33
C GLU A 174 6.26 21.03 12.01
N THR A 175 6.77 20.50 10.89
CA THR A 175 6.06 20.57 9.61
C THR A 175 4.75 19.79 9.66
N VAL A 176 4.72 18.62 10.31
CA VAL A 176 3.46 17.86 10.54
C VAL A 176 2.48 18.69 11.39
N GLU A 177 2.94 19.35 12.43
CA GLU A 177 2.09 20.23 13.26
C GLU A 177 1.51 21.38 12.43
N ASN A 178 2.29 21.97 11.52
CA ASN A 178 1.80 23.01 10.61
C ASN A 178 0.69 22.49 9.69
N ILE A 179 0.79 21.24 9.23
CA ILE A 179 -0.25 20.58 8.43
C ILE A 179 -1.51 20.37 9.29
N TRP A 180 -1.40 19.85 10.53
CA TRP A 180 -2.55 19.70 11.43
C TRP A 180 -3.22 21.05 11.74
N ASN A 181 -2.45 22.10 11.94
CA ASN A 181 -2.97 23.45 12.15
C ASN A 181 -3.75 23.96 10.91
N ALA A 182 -3.32 23.59 9.69
CA ALA A 182 -4.06 23.89 8.46
C ALA A 182 -5.38 23.09 8.39
N PHE A 183 -5.37 21.80 8.76
CA PHE A 183 -6.56 20.97 8.85
C PHE A 183 -7.58 21.57 9.86
N ALA A 184 -7.10 22.01 11.02
CA ALA A 184 -7.92 22.64 12.03
C ALA A 184 -8.57 23.94 11.52
N ARG A 185 -7.77 24.84 10.92
CA ARG A 185 -8.28 26.10 10.33
C ARG A 185 -9.34 25.86 9.25
N LYS A 186 -9.16 24.78 8.46
CA LYS A 186 -10.12 24.40 7.42
C LYS A 186 -11.37 23.69 7.97
N GLY A 187 -11.31 23.22 9.23
CA GLY A 187 -12.40 22.50 9.87
C GLY A 187 -12.59 21.07 9.37
N LEU A 188 -11.49 20.37 9.02
CA LEU A 188 -11.57 19.00 8.49
C LEU A 188 -12.10 18.02 9.53
N GLY A 189 -13.15 17.29 9.18
CA GLY A 189 -13.76 16.21 9.94
C GLY A 189 -13.30 14.83 9.48
N ARG A 190 -13.80 13.77 10.14
CA ARG A 190 -13.41 12.37 9.88
C ARG A 190 -13.77 11.84 8.49
N LYS A 191 -14.71 12.45 7.80
CA LYS A 191 -15.16 12.04 6.47
C LYS A 191 -14.50 12.82 5.34
N ASP A 192 -13.68 13.80 5.69
CA ASP A 192 -12.93 14.58 4.72
C ASP A 192 -11.66 13.81 4.32
N HIS A 193 -11.08 14.25 3.22
CA HIS A 193 -9.78 13.75 2.78
C HIS A 193 -8.88 14.92 2.37
N VAL A 194 -7.59 14.64 2.26
CA VAL A 194 -6.58 15.60 1.84
C VAL A 194 -5.83 15.09 0.62
N THR A 195 -5.35 16.01 -0.21
CA THR A 195 -4.51 15.70 -1.38
C THR A 195 -3.10 16.23 -1.15
N ALA A 196 -2.11 15.33 -1.16
CA ALA A 196 -0.69 15.68 -1.14
C ALA A 196 -0.18 15.88 -2.58
N ILE A 197 0.42 17.03 -2.89
CA ILE A 197 1.02 17.30 -4.20
C ILE A 197 2.49 17.64 -4.00
N GLY A 198 3.41 16.71 -4.33
CA GLY A 198 4.84 16.92 -4.12
C GLY A 198 5.67 15.66 -4.27
N GLY A 199 6.91 15.73 -3.81
CA GLY A 199 7.82 14.60 -3.74
C GLY A 199 7.53 13.66 -2.58
N GLY A 200 8.45 12.71 -2.32
CA GLY A 200 8.34 11.73 -1.23
C GLY A 200 8.17 12.37 0.14
N VAL A 201 8.88 13.47 0.43
CA VAL A 201 8.76 14.21 1.71
C VAL A 201 7.33 14.70 1.92
N THR A 202 6.73 15.29 0.90
CA THR A 202 5.35 15.80 0.97
C THR A 202 4.34 14.67 1.19
N GLY A 203 4.52 13.55 0.47
CA GLY A 203 3.68 12.36 0.65
C GLY A 203 3.80 11.80 2.06
N ASP A 204 5.02 11.63 2.58
CA ASP A 204 5.27 11.07 3.90
C ASP A 204 4.68 11.95 5.02
N LEU A 205 4.93 13.27 4.98
CA LEU A 205 4.42 14.22 5.97
C LEU A 205 2.90 14.34 5.94
N THR A 206 2.31 14.48 4.75
CA THR A 206 0.86 14.60 4.61
C THR A 206 0.15 13.30 4.98
N GLY A 207 0.69 12.16 4.55
CA GLY A 207 0.16 10.85 4.90
C GLY A 207 0.24 10.57 6.40
N PHE A 208 1.33 10.98 7.09
CA PHE A 208 1.45 10.86 8.54
C PHE A 208 0.50 11.83 9.28
N ALA A 209 0.37 13.06 8.78
CA ALA A 209 -0.61 14.00 9.31
C ALA A 209 -2.05 13.46 9.16
N ALA A 210 -2.39 12.88 8.01
CA ALA A 210 -3.68 12.26 7.76
C ALA A 210 -3.93 11.03 8.66
N ALA A 211 -2.92 10.18 8.86
CA ALA A 211 -2.99 9.00 9.73
C ALA A 211 -3.33 9.35 11.20
N THR A 212 -2.87 10.50 11.65
CA THR A 212 -2.97 10.92 13.07
C THR A 212 -4.08 11.92 13.32
N TRP A 213 -4.55 12.66 12.28
CA TRP A 213 -5.67 13.58 12.39
C TRP A 213 -6.96 12.84 12.72
N MET A 214 -7.61 13.17 13.84
CA MET A 214 -8.84 12.55 14.31
C MET A 214 -8.82 11.00 14.33
N ARG A 215 -7.66 10.39 14.47
CA ARG A 215 -7.36 8.94 14.43
C ARG A 215 -7.43 8.32 13.03
N GLY A 216 -7.23 9.12 12.00
CA GLY A 216 -7.16 8.73 10.60
C GLY A 216 -8.24 9.38 9.75
N ILE A 217 -7.81 10.01 8.65
CA ILE A 217 -8.65 10.46 7.54
C ILE A 217 -8.03 9.95 6.23
N ASP A 218 -8.85 9.84 5.20
CA ASP A 218 -8.38 9.44 3.87
C ASP A 218 -7.44 10.48 3.26
N TRP A 219 -6.56 10.03 2.36
CA TRP A 219 -5.71 10.91 1.59
C TRP A 219 -5.45 10.41 0.17
N VAL A 220 -5.12 11.34 -0.71
CA VAL A 220 -4.72 11.11 -2.10
C VAL A 220 -3.29 11.58 -2.27
N ASN A 221 -2.46 10.80 -2.96
CA ASN A 221 -1.07 11.15 -3.25
C ASN A 221 -0.90 11.49 -4.73
N VAL A 222 -0.39 12.68 -5.01
CA VAL A 222 -0.01 13.16 -6.36
C VAL A 222 1.50 13.34 -6.38
N PRO A 223 2.27 12.29 -6.70
CA PRO A 223 3.72 12.37 -6.75
C PRO A 223 4.18 13.25 -7.92
N THR A 224 5.06 14.21 -7.65
CA THR A 224 5.59 15.14 -8.65
C THR A 224 7.06 14.89 -9.01
N THR A 225 7.74 13.99 -8.29
CA THR A 225 9.10 13.56 -8.60
C THR A 225 9.10 12.15 -9.15
N LEU A 226 10.05 11.81 -10.02
CA LEU A 226 10.16 10.46 -10.57
C LEU A 226 10.33 9.41 -9.46
N LEU A 227 11.19 9.70 -8.46
CA LEU A 227 11.39 8.84 -7.31
C LEU A 227 10.07 8.53 -6.58
N ALA A 228 9.25 9.55 -6.37
CA ALA A 228 7.95 9.35 -5.73
C ALA A 228 6.98 8.58 -6.63
N MET A 229 6.99 8.81 -7.95
CA MET A 229 6.13 8.09 -8.90
C MET A 229 6.40 6.59 -8.95
N VAL A 230 7.68 6.17 -8.84
CA VAL A 230 8.05 4.76 -8.97
C VAL A 230 8.20 4.03 -7.63
N ASP A 231 8.42 4.74 -6.52
CA ASP A 231 8.70 4.11 -5.23
C ASP A 231 7.91 4.71 -4.06
N ALA A 232 8.15 5.98 -3.67
CA ALA A 232 7.68 6.51 -2.39
C ALA A 232 6.16 6.66 -2.27
N SER A 233 5.42 6.87 -3.36
CA SER A 233 3.97 7.10 -3.32
C SER A 233 3.13 5.85 -2.99
N TYR A 234 3.70 4.65 -3.09
CA TYR A 234 3.00 3.40 -2.89
C TYR A 234 3.57 2.60 -1.72
N GLY A 235 2.69 2.00 -0.92
CA GLY A 235 3.07 1.11 0.17
C GLY A 235 2.83 1.66 1.58
N GLY A 236 2.27 2.87 1.68
CA GLY A 236 1.69 3.42 2.91
C GLY A 236 2.67 3.71 4.04
N LYS A 237 3.98 3.63 3.82
CA LYS A 237 4.96 4.09 4.82
C LYS A 237 4.92 5.61 4.83
N THR A 238 4.44 6.20 5.92
CA THR A 238 4.37 7.64 6.13
C THR A 238 5.09 7.99 7.42
N ALA A 239 5.91 9.05 7.43
CA ALA A 239 6.74 9.35 8.58
C ALA A 239 7.27 10.78 8.57
N CYS A 240 7.79 11.21 9.74
CA CYS A 240 8.69 12.35 9.87
C CYS A 240 10.00 11.91 10.54
N ASP A 241 11.02 12.75 10.40
CA ASP A 241 12.33 12.58 11.00
C ASP A 241 12.35 13.11 12.42
N LEU A 242 13.18 12.49 13.25
CA LEU A 242 13.47 12.94 14.60
C LEU A 242 14.98 13.15 14.77
N ALA A 243 15.40 13.81 15.83
CA ALA A 243 16.81 14.00 16.15
C ALA A 243 17.60 12.68 16.26
N CYS A 244 16.94 11.58 16.59
CA CYS A 244 17.54 10.24 16.68
C CYS A 244 17.65 9.50 15.34
N GLY A 245 17.02 9.99 14.27
CA GLY A 245 17.11 9.37 12.93
C GLY A 245 15.95 9.67 12.01
N LYS A 246 16.14 9.29 10.72
CA LYS A 246 15.12 9.41 9.67
C LYS A 246 13.96 8.44 9.88
N ASN A 247 12.74 8.90 9.54
CA ASN A 247 11.52 8.09 9.52
C ASN A 247 11.24 7.35 10.85
N MET A 248 11.59 7.98 11.99
CA MET A 248 11.45 7.35 13.31
C MET A 248 10.03 7.44 13.87
N ALA A 249 9.28 8.48 13.52
CA ALA A 249 7.88 8.62 13.90
C ALA A 249 7.01 8.51 12.64
N GLY A 250 6.11 7.53 12.60
CA GLY A 250 5.31 7.30 11.41
C GLY A 250 4.22 6.26 11.60
N ALA A 251 3.48 6.02 10.52
CA ALA A 251 2.40 5.05 10.46
C ALA A 251 2.38 4.33 9.11
N PHE A 252 1.82 3.12 9.10
CA PHE A 252 1.37 2.51 7.86
C PHE A 252 -0.02 3.06 7.53
N HIS A 253 -0.08 4.02 6.63
CA HIS A 253 -1.33 4.65 6.20
C HIS A 253 -1.34 4.83 4.68
N PRO A 254 -1.77 3.79 3.92
CA PRO A 254 -1.76 3.85 2.47
C PRO A 254 -2.72 4.94 1.97
N PRO A 255 -2.36 5.68 0.90
CA PRO A 255 -3.29 6.58 0.26
C PRO A 255 -4.43 5.78 -0.38
N ARG A 256 -5.66 6.29 -0.34
CA ARG A 256 -6.76 5.67 -1.07
C ARG A 256 -6.54 5.69 -2.59
N GLN A 257 -5.81 6.68 -3.08
CA GLN A 257 -5.46 6.82 -4.50
C GLN A 257 -4.11 7.48 -4.69
N VAL A 258 -3.35 6.99 -5.68
CA VAL A 258 -2.16 7.65 -6.23
C VAL A 258 -2.49 8.09 -7.65
N ILE A 259 -2.35 9.40 -7.94
CA ILE A 259 -2.58 9.97 -9.27
C ILE A 259 -1.22 10.33 -9.86
N ILE A 260 -0.78 9.61 -10.88
CA ILE A 260 0.49 9.83 -11.56
C ILE A 260 0.23 10.67 -12.82
N ASP A 261 0.61 11.94 -12.75
CA ASP A 261 0.63 12.86 -13.87
C ASP A 261 2.09 13.11 -14.29
N THR A 262 2.49 12.53 -15.40
CA THR A 262 3.87 12.61 -15.87
C THR A 262 4.28 14.00 -16.37
N ASP A 263 3.33 14.93 -16.56
CA ASP A 263 3.65 16.31 -16.94
C ASP A 263 4.48 17.03 -15.86
N PHE A 264 4.37 16.63 -14.59
CA PHE A 264 5.22 17.18 -13.52
C PHE A 264 6.72 16.92 -13.72
N LEU A 265 7.10 15.90 -14.49
CA LEU A 265 8.50 15.62 -14.78
C LEU A 265 9.16 16.68 -15.69
N ARG A 266 8.36 17.50 -16.39
CA ARG A 266 8.88 18.56 -17.27
C ARG A 266 9.57 19.69 -16.51
N THR A 267 9.17 19.93 -15.28
CA THR A 267 9.74 20.98 -14.41
C THR A 267 10.72 20.41 -13.38
N LEU A 268 10.89 19.07 -13.36
CA LEU A 268 11.75 18.41 -12.39
C LEU A 268 13.24 18.67 -12.74
N PRO A 269 14.06 19.15 -11.78
CA PRO A 269 15.49 19.35 -12.00
C PRO A 269 16.19 18.06 -12.43
N PRO A 270 17.20 18.11 -13.34
CA PRO A 270 17.87 16.91 -13.86
C PRO A 270 18.45 15.99 -12.79
N ARG A 271 19.00 16.55 -11.70
CA ARG A 271 19.53 15.76 -10.57
C ARG A 271 18.40 14.96 -9.87
N ARG A 272 17.22 15.55 -9.70
CA ARG A 272 16.05 14.87 -9.12
C ARG A 272 15.46 13.82 -10.06
N LEU A 273 15.58 14.04 -11.37
CA LEU A 273 15.21 13.01 -12.35
C LEU A 273 16.15 11.81 -12.24
N ALA A 274 17.47 12.05 -12.11
CA ALA A 274 18.47 11.01 -11.93
C ALA A 274 18.24 10.22 -10.62
N ASP A 275 17.85 10.88 -9.50
CA ASP A 275 17.46 10.21 -8.26
C ASP A 275 16.35 9.15 -8.51
N GLY A 276 15.33 9.53 -9.26
CA GLY A 276 14.25 8.59 -9.61
C GLY A 276 14.70 7.48 -10.57
N ARG A 277 15.64 7.77 -11.47
CA ARG A 277 16.25 6.75 -12.35
C ARG A 277 17.04 5.71 -11.55
N ALA A 278 17.69 6.10 -10.45
CA ALA A 278 18.34 5.14 -9.55
C ALA A 278 17.35 4.10 -9.01
N GLU A 279 16.18 4.55 -8.57
CA GLU A 279 15.14 3.63 -8.09
C GLU A 279 14.56 2.75 -9.21
N MET A 280 14.43 3.28 -10.43
CA MET A 280 14.01 2.48 -11.57
C MET A 280 15.01 1.35 -11.87
N ILE A 281 16.31 1.64 -11.86
CA ILE A 281 17.36 0.65 -12.07
C ILE A 281 17.36 -0.38 -10.92
N LYS A 282 17.16 0.06 -9.67
CA LYS A 282 16.96 -0.85 -8.54
C LYS A 282 15.78 -1.80 -8.78
N HIS A 283 14.67 -1.31 -9.32
CA HIS A 283 13.53 -2.17 -9.67
C HIS A 283 13.83 -3.10 -10.86
N GLU A 284 14.70 -2.74 -11.81
CA GLU A 284 15.21 -3.65 -12.83
C GLU A 284 15.99 -4.82 -12.17
N ILE A 285 16.83 -4.51 -11.19
CA ILE A 285 17.60 -5.52 -10.43
C ILE A 285 16.65 -6.43 -9.64
N ILE A 286 15.64 -5.90 -8.96
CA ILE A 286 14.72 -6.68 -8.14
C ILE A 286 13.74 -7.50 -9.00
N GLY A 287 13.21 -6.90 -10.04
CA GLY A 287 12.13 -7.46 -10.86
C GLY A 287 12.55 -8.18 -12.11
N GLY A 288 13.84 -8.12 -12.50
CA GLY A 288 14.31 -8.65 -13.78
C GLY A 288 13.66 -7.95 -14.98
N LEU A 289 13.36 -6.65 -14.87
CA LEU A 289 12.73 -5.91 -15.96
C LEU A 289 13.68 -5.75 -17.14
N PRO A 290 13.15 -5.65 -18.37
CA PRO A 290 13.95 -5.27 -19.54
C PRO A 290 14.60 -3.90 -19.32
N HIS A 291 15.84 -3.76 -19.77
CA HIS A 291 16.55 -2.47 -19.68
C HIS A 291 15.91 -1.44 -20.61
N THR A 292 15.61 -0.28 -20.06
CA THR A 292 15.23 0.89 -20.86
C THR A 292 16.40 1.34 -21.72
N ALA A 293 16.19 1.56 -23.01
CA ALA A 293 17.24 1.91 -23.95
C ALA A 293 17.86 3.30 -23.65
N ASP A 294 17.01 4.29 -23.31
CA ASP A 294 17.44 5.62 -22.90
C ASP A 294 17.08 5.88 -21.43
N VAL A 295 18.09 5.98 -20.59
CA VAL A 295 17.96 6.31 -19.16
C VAL A 295 18.35 7.76 -18.85
N SER A 296 18.70 8.57 -19.85
CA SER A 296 19.17 9.95 -19.67
C SER A 296 18.02 10.97 -19.62
N GLY A 297 16.90 10.67 -20.29
CA GLY A 297 15.70 11.51 -20.37
C GLY A 297 14.62 11.19 -19.35
N ALA A 298 13.51 11.93 -19.39
CA ALA A 298 12.32 11.59 -18.61
C ALA A 298 11.70 10.28 -19.12
N PRO A 299 11.31 9.35 -18.22
CA PRO A 299 10.69 8.10 -18.64
C PRO A 299 9.27 8.31 -19.16
N THR A 300 8.84 7.40 -20.01
CA THR A 300 7.44 7.32 -20.45
C THR A 300 6.54 6.83 -19.33
N ALA A 301 5.23 7.07 -19.44
CA ALA A 301 4.24 6.55 -18.50
C ALA A 301 4.27 5.02 -18.39
N GLU A 302 4.51 4.31 -19.50
CA GLU A 302 4.59 2.85 -19.53
C GLU A 302 5.83 2.33 -18.78
N GLU A 303 6.98 3.03 -18.89
CA GLU A 303 8.18 2.70 -18.12
C GLU A 303 7.96 2.90 -16.62
N ILE A 304 7.34 4.01 -16.22
CA ILE A 304 6.97 4.27 -14.82
C ILE A 304 6.02 3.18 -14.32
N LYS A 305 5.01 2.80 -15.09
CA LYS A 305 4.04 1.78 -14.76
C LYS A 305 4.68 0.40 -14.58
N ALA A 306 5.58 0.02 -15.48
CA ALA A 306 6.31 -1.24 -15.38
C ALA A 306 7.19 -1.30 -14.12
N ASN A 307 7.88 -0.22 -13.79
CA ASN A 307 8.69 -0.10 -12.59
C ASN A 307 7.85 -0.14 -11.30
N LEU A 308 6.78 0.66 -11.26
CA LEU A 308 5.86 0.68 -10.13
C LEU A 308 5.19 -0.68 -9.88
N ALA A 309 4.96 -1.48 -10.92
CA ALA A 309 4.43 -2.83 -10.79
C ALA A 309 5.35 -3.77 -9.96
N VAL A 310 6.67 -3.58 -10.01
CA VAL A 310 7.62 -4.30 -9.14
C VAL A 310 7.38 -3.92 -7.68
N LYS A 311 7.29 -2.62 -7.39
CA LYS A 311 6.98 -2.11 -6.05
C LYS A 311 5.65 -2.65 -5.53
N ILE A 312 4.59 -2.53 -6.33
CA ILE A 312 3.23 -2.99 -5.98
C ILE A 312 3.26 -4.49 -5.64
N ARG A 313 3.85 -5.33 -6.50
CA ARG A 313 3.94 -6.78 -6.28
C ARG A 313 4.66 -7.10 -4.97
N THR A 314 5.78 -6.44 -4.70
CA THR A 314 6.59 -6.69 -3.50
C THR A 314 5.87 -6.23 -2.23
N VAL A 315 5.19 -5.07 -2.27
CA VAL A 315 4.39 -4.56 -1.14
C VAL A 315 3.19 -5.46 -0.87
N ARG A 316 2.48 -5.93 -1.91
CA ARG A 316 1.34 -6.86 -1.76
C ARG A 316 1.76 -8.19 -1.13
N ALA A 317 2.95 -8.70 -1.46
CA ALA A 317 3.47 -9.93 -0.87
C ALA A 317 3.80 -9.78 0.62
N ASP A 318 4.14 -8.56 1.09
CA ASP A 318 4.52 -8.28 2.47
C ASP A 318 4.14 -6.85 2.89
N PRO A 319 2.84 -6.53 3.07
CA PRO A 319 2.38 -5.16 3.28
C PRO A 319 2.98 -4.47 4.50
N LEU A 320 3.20 -5.23 5.57
CA LEU A 320 3.69 -4.73 6.86
C LEU A 320 5.17 -5.07 7.14
N GLU A 321 5.91 -5.55 6.12
CA GLU A 321 7.36 -5.90 6.23
C GLU A 321 7.64 -6.94 7.34
N LYS A 322 6.81 -7.99 7.39
CA LYS A 322 6.91 -9.05 8.40
C LYS A 322 7.54 -10.35 7.89
N THR A 323 7.44 -10.64 6.59
CA THR A 323 7.93 -11.89 5.98
C THR A 323 9.31 -11.76 5.38
N GLY A 324 9.81 -10.53 5.20
CA GLY A 324 11.09 -10.22 4.57
C GLY A 324 11.02 -9.94 3.07
N GLU A 325 9.91 -10.29 2.38
CA GLU A 325 9.79 -10.01 0.94
C GLU A 325 9.93 -8.51 0.62
N ARG A 326 9.29 -7.66 1.43
CA ARG A 326 9.40 -6.21 1.26
C ARG A 326 10.80 -5.67 1.54
N MET A 327 11.62 -6.38 2.32
CA MET A 327 13.00 -5.99 2.59
C MET A 327 13.88 -6.02 1.33
N LYS A 328 13.53 -6.78 0.29
CA LYS A 328 14.24 -6.79 -1.00
C LYS A 328 14.27 -5.41 -1.67
N LEU A 329 13.27 -4.56 -1.39
CA LEU A 329 13.25 -3.15 -1.85
C LEU A 329 14.39 -2.32 -1.26
N ASN A 330 15.05 -2.79 -0.20
CA ASN A 330 16.22 -2.15 0.38
C ASN A 330 17.56 -2.55 -0.29
N CYS A 331 17.54 -3.15 -1.47
CA CYS A 331 18.71 -3.41 -2.29
C CYS A 331 19.53 -2.11 -2.48
N GLY A 332 20.80 -2.11 -2.16
CA GLY A 332 21.67 -0.92 -2.17
C GLY A 332 21.53 0.02 -0.97
N HIS A 333 20.43 -0.07 -0.21
CA HIS A 333 20.07 0.93 0.80
C HIS A 333 20.87 0.83 2.10
N THR A 334 21.43 -0.33 2.43
CA THR A 334 22.24 -0.45 3.65
C THR A 334 23.50 0.40 3.55
N VAL A 335 24.16 0.36 2.40
CA VAL A 335 25.32 1.19 2.11
C VAL A 335 24.88 2.65 1.81
N ALA A 336 23.82 2.86 1.06
CA ALA A 336 23.30 4.19 0.71
C ALA A 336 23.01 5.05 1.95
N HIS A 337 22.27 4.54 2.92
CA HIS A 337 21.98 5.27 4.17
C HIS A 337 23.24 5.63 4.97
N ALA A 338 24.26 4.78 4.92
CA ALA A 338 25.55 5.08 5.55
C ALA A 338 26.29 6.21 4.81
N ILE A 339 26.22 6.24 3.46
CA ILE A 339 26.80 7.32 2.65
C ILE A 339 26.05 8.63 2.91
N GLU A 340 24.72 8.64 2.90
CA GLU A 340 23.91 9.83 3.19
C GLU A 340 24.31 10.44 4.54
N LYS A 341 24.43 9.62 5.59
CA LYS A 341 24.87 10.08 6.92
C LYS A 341 26.30 10.59 6.93
N ALA A 342 27.24 9.85 6.31
CA ALA A 342 28.65 10.20 6.29
C ALA A 342 28.91 11.53 5.55
N THR A 343 28.10 11.85 4.55
CA THR A 343 28.19 13.07 3.75
C THR A 343 27.27 14.20 4.22
N ASN A 344 26.64 14.02 5.36
CA ASN A 344 25.65 14.95 5.89
C ASN A 344 24.59 15.33 4.81
N TYR A 345 24.12 14.31 4.06
CA TYR A 345 23.13 14.41 2.97
C TYR A 345 23.55 15.27 1.78
N ALA A 346 24.85 15.54 1.58
CA ALA A 346 25.35 16.23 0.38
C ALA A 346 25.24 15.36 -0.87
N VAL A 347 25.40 14.03 -0.72
CA VAL A 347 25.08 13.03 -1.74
C VAL A 347 23.59 12.79 -1.73
N SER A 348 22.94 12.90 -2.90
CA SER A 348 21.48 12.68 -2.98
C SER A 348 21.12 11.21 -2.78
N HIS A 349 19.84 10.93 -2.50
CA HIS A 349 19.36 9.57 -2.25
C HIS A 349 19.66 8.64 -3.43
N GLY A 350 19.33 9.04 -4.66
CA GLY A 350 19.57 8.21 -5.84
C GLY A 350 21.06 8.00 -6.14
N GLU A 351 21.89 9.01 -5.91
CA GLU A 351 23.35 8.90 -6.02
C GLU A 351 23.87 7.87 -5.00
N ALA A 352 23.39 7.95 -3.76
CA ALA A 352 23.78 7.00 -2.70
C ALA A 352 23.30 5.58 -3.00
N VAL A 353 22.06 5.40 -3.51
CA VAL A 353 21.50 4.09 -3.90
C VAL A 353 22.29 3.46 -5.04
N ALA A 354 22.68 4.27 -6.06
CA ALA A 354 23.49 3.78 -7.17
C ALA A 354 24.85 3.21 -6.67
N ILE A 355 25.56 3.99 -5.85
CA ILE A 355 26.82 3.55 -5.23
C ILE A 355 26.59 2.32 -4.36
N GLY A 356 25.53 2.35 -3.54
CA GLY A 356 25.17 1.28 -2.63
C GLY A 356 24.89 -0.05 -3.34
N CYS A 357 24.16 -0.05 -4.44
CA CYS A 357 23.92 -1.24 -5.26
C CYS A 357 25.24 -1.83 -5.80
N VAL A 358 26.17 -1.00 -6.25
CA VAL A 358 27.49 -1.46 -6.75
C VAL A 358 28.33 -2.05 -5.63
N GLU A 359 28.39 -1.41 -4.46
CA GLU A 359 29.15 -1.93 -3.30
C GLU A 359 28.52 -3.22 -2.73
N GLU A 360 27.20 -3.31 -2.67
CA GLU A 360 26.49 -4.51 -2.24
C GLU A 360 26.63 -5.65 -3.28
N ALA A 361 26.75 -5.35 -4.59
CA ALA A 361 27.11 -6.33 -5.61
C ALA A 361 28.54 -6.86 -5.43
N ARG A 362 29.50 -5.98 -5.10
CA ARG A 362 30.87 -6.42 -4.75
C ARG A 362 30.88 -7.33 -3.51
N LEU A 363 30.01 -7.05 -2.53
CA LEU A 363 29.84 -7.94 -1.38
C LEU A 363 29.24 -9.29 -1.80
N ALA A 364 28.23 -9.31 -2.67
CA ALA A 364 27.64 -10.54 -3.20
C ALA A 364 28.67 -11.41 -3.93
N VAL A 365 29.57 -10.82 -4.73
CA VAL A 365 30.69 -11.53 -5.38
C VAL A 365 31.64 -12.14 -4.34
N ARG A 366 32.04 -11.37 -3.33
CA ARG A 366 32.95 -11.86 -2.26
C ARG A 366 32.32 -13.01 -1.47
N LEU A 367 31.01 -13.06 -1.36
CA LEU A 367 30.28 -14.16 -0.71
C LEU A 367 30.00 -15.35 -1.65
N GLY A 368 30.43 -15.28 -2.92
CA GLY A 368 30.17 -16.32 -3.93
C GLY A 368 28.70 -16.42 -4.38
N LEU A 369 27.92 -15.34 -4.21
CA LEU A 369 26.48 -15.28 -4.54
C LEU A 369 26.21 -14.69 -5.93
N ALA A 370 27.22 -14.03 -6.53
CA ALA A 370 27.10 -13.38 -7.84
C ALA A 370 28.38 -13.61 -8.68
N PRO A 371 28.29 -13.56 -10.01
CA PRO A 371 29.45 -13.66 -10.89
C PRO A 371 30.38 -12.44 -10.75
N ALA A 372 31.66 -12.62 -11.04
CA ALA A 372 32.69 -11.57 -10.87
C ALA A 372 32.43 -10.32 -11.71
N THR A 373 31.73 -10.44 -12.85
CA THR A 373 31.37 -9.32 -13.75
C THR A 373 30.22 -8.47 -13.25
N TRP A 374 29.49 -8.94 -12.26
CA TRP A 374 28.23 -8.34 -11.83
C TRP A 374 28.33 -6.89 -11.34
N PRO A 375 29.33 -6.50 -10.53
CA PRO A 375 29.46 -5.10 -10.11
C PRO A 375 29.70 -4.12 -11.26
N GLU A 376 30.45 -4.55 -12.28
CA GLU A 376 30.75 -3.75 -13.49
C GLU A 376 29.48 -3.60 -14.36
N GLU A 377 28.66 -4.65 -14.49
CA GLU A 377 27.39 -4.61 -15.21
C GLU A 377 26.42 -3.61 -14.58
N ILE A 378 26.24 -3.67 -13.24
CA ILE A 378 25.42 -2.71 -12.49
C ILE A 378 26.00 -1.30 -12.62
N ALA A 379 27.31 -1.13 -12.43
CA ALA A 379 27.97 0.17 -12.51
C ALA A 379 27.76 0.82 -13.89
N ALA A 380 27.90 0.06 -14.99
CA ALA A 380 27.65 0.53 -16.33
C ALA A 380 26.19 1.03 -16.50
N ARG A 381 25.21 0.32 -15.90
CA ARG A 381 23.80 0.68 -15.96
C ARG A 381 23.51 2.00 -15.25
N PHE A 382 24.06 2.21 -14.04
CA PHE A 382 23.92 3.47 -13.30
C PHE A 382 24.68 4.62 -13.97
N ALA A 383 25.90 4.36 -14.49
CA ALA A 383 26.66 5.38 -15.22
C ALA A 383 25.94 5.88 -16.48
N ALA A 384 25.23 5.00 -17.20
CA ALA A 384 24.38 5.40 -18.33
C ALA A 384 23.26 6.37 -17.91
N ALA A 385 22.79 6.30 -16.68
CA ALA A 385 21.84 7.23 -16.08
C ALA A 385 22.51 8.48 -15.46
N ARG A 386 23.82 8.67 -15.69
CA ARG A 386 24.64 9.76 -15.14
C ARG A 386 24.72 9.78 -13.61
N LEU A 387 24.63 8.60 -12.99
CA LEU A 387 24.74 8.42 -11.56
C LEU A 387 26.17 7.97 -11.18
N PRO A 388 26.70 8.39 -10.01
CA PRO A 388 27.99 7.95 -9.53
C PRO A 388 27.95 6.46 -9.16
N THR A 389 29.09 5.77 -9.35
CA THR A 389 29.20 4.33 -9.13
C THR A 389 30.37 3.97 -8.20
N THR A 390 31.02 4.98 -7.64
CA THR A 390 32.14 4.84 -6.70
C THR A 390 31.88 5.65 -5.44
N LEU A 391 32.44 5.20 -4.34
CA LEU A 391 32.37 5.93 -3.07
C LEU A 391 32.95 7.35 -3.23
N PRO A 392 32.34 8.34 -2.56
CA PRO A 392 32.90 9.68 -2.48
C PRO A 392 34.33 9.67 -1.93
N GLU A 393 35.13 10.66 -2.34
CA GLU A 393 36.50 10.82 -1.88
C GLU A 393 36.58 10.84 -0.34
N GLY A 394 37.53 10.11 0.20
CA GLY A 394 37.72 9.98 1.66
C GLY A 394 36.80 8.96 2.35
N LEU A 395 35.80 8.39 1.66
CA LEU A 395 34.99 7.30 2.21
C LEU A 395 35.48 5.92 1.74
N THR A 396 35.48 4.97 2.65
CA THR A 396 35.75 3.56 2.37
C THR A 396 34.61 2.71 2.92
N PHE A 397 34.46 1.49 2.40
CA PHE A 397 33.46 0.56 2.96
C PHE A 397 33.68 0.33 4.47
N GLU A 398 34.94 0.28 4.91
CA GLU A 398 35.28 0.12 6.33
C GLU A 398 34.82 1.32 7.19
N SER A 399 34.99 2.55 6.69
CA SER A 399 34.52 3.76 7.40
C SER A 399 33.00 3.85 7.51
N LEU A 400 32.26 3.20 6.62
CA LEU A 400 30.80 3.16 6.63
C LEU A 400 30.19 2.09 7.56
N LYS A 401 30.95 1.05 7.91
CA LYS A 401 30.47 -0.07 8.78
C LYS A 401 29.83 0.38 10.10
N PRO A 402 30.39 1.32 10.87
CA PRO A 402 29.75 1.80 12.09
C PRO A 402 28.37 2.43 11.86
N LEU A 403 28.21 3.13 10.72
CA LEU A 403 26.97 3.80 10.35
C LEU A 403 25.90 2.81 9.88
N MET A 404 26.30 1.72 9.18
CA MET A 404 25.42 0.62 8.80
C MET A 404 24.85 -0.11 10.03
N LYS A 405 25.66 -0.28 11.10
CA LYS A 405 25.22 -0.91 12.35
C LYS A 405 24.14 -0.10 13.10
N GLY A 406 23.98 1.17 12.80
CA GLY A 406 22.93 2.04 13.35
C GLY A 406 21.57 1.92 12.67
N ASP A 407 21.45 1.21 11.56
CA ASP A 407 20.19 1.07 10.81
C ASP A 407 19.19 0.14 11.53
N LYS A 408 17.90 0.40 11.36
CA LYS A 408 16.75 -0.31 11.98
C LYS A 408 16.65 -1.81 11.64
N LYS A 409 17.45 -2.29 10.68
CA LYS A 409 17.39 -3.65 10.13
C LYS A 409 18.20 -4.67 10.96
N ARG A 410 18.15 -4.57 12.30
CA ARG A 410 18.86 -5.48 13.19
C ARG A 410 17.99 -6.69 13.56
N GLU A 411 18.52 -7.89 13.33
CA GLU A 411 18.16 -9.08 14.09
C GLU A 411 19.33 -9.44 15.02
N GLY A 412 19.27 -8.99 16.25
CA GLY A 412 20.40 -9.12 17.18
C GLY A 412 21.55 -8.17 16.83
N ASN A 413 22.77 -8.69 16.68
CA ASN A 413 23.99 -7.94 16.31
C ASN A 413 24.32 -7.95 14.82
N ALA A 414 23.58 -8.70 13.99
CA ALA A 414 23.82 -8.83 12.55
C ALA A 414 23.03 -7.78 11.75
N VAL A 415 23.62 -7.30 10.67
CA VAL A 415 22.95 -6.43 9.67
C VAL A 415 22.40 -7.32 8.56
N VAL A 416 21.14 -7.13 8.18
CA VAL A 416 20.52 -7.84 7.06
C VAL A 416 20.68 -7.00 5.79
N PHE A 417 21.39 -7.53 4.80
CA PHE A 417 21.55 -6.93 3.49
C PHE A 417 20.58 -7.54 2.49
N ALA A 418 20.06 -6.73 1.58
CA ALA A 418 19.32 -7.17 0.39
C ALA A 418 20.27 -7.15 -0.81
N LEU A 419 21.13 -8.18 -0.92
CA LEU A 419 22.22 -8.21 -1.89
C LEU A 419 21.71 -8.45 -3.32
N PRO A 420 22.11 -7.60 -4.30
CA PRO A 420 21.86 -7.87 -5.72
C PRO A 420 22.78 -8.99 -6.20
N CYS A 421 22.21 -10.12 -6.60
CA CYS A 421 22.94 -11.29 -7.05
C CYS A 421 22.84 -11.53 -8.57
N GLY A 422 21.94 -10.84 -9.24
CA GLY A 422 21.66 -10.88 -10.68
C GLY A 422 20.43 -10.07 -11.02
N TRP A 423 20.12 -9.93 -12.31
CA TRP A 423 18.85 -9.34 -12.73
C TRP A 423 17.69 -10.24 -12.32
N GLY A 424 16.77 -9.72 -11.49
CA GLY A 424 15.67 -10.47 -10.90
C GLY A 424 16.06 -11.35 -9.69
N ASP A 425 17.31 -11.29 -9.21
CA ASP A 425 17.79 -12.07 -8.07
C ASP A 425 18.34 -11.17 -6.97
N VAL A 426 17.53 -10.91 -5.95
CA VAL A 426 17.94 -10.21 -4.73
C VAL A 426 17.76 -11.14 -3.53
N ARG A 427 18.84 -11.35 -2.76
CA ARG A 427 18.87 -12.27 -1.62
C ARG A 427 19.09 -11.54 -0.31
N LEU A 428 18.33 -11.94 0.71
CA LEU A 428 18.52 -11.42 2.07
C LEU A 428 19.63 -12.21 2.75
N VAL A 429 20.68 -11.52 3.18
CA VAL A 429 21.87 -12.13 3.78
C VAL A 429 22.21 -11.43 5.08
N LYS A 430 22.43 -12.22 6.16
CA LYS A 430 22.91 -11.71 7.46
C LYS A 430 24.42 -11.66 7.45
N CYS A 431 24.99 -10.47 7.71
CA CYS A 431 26.44 -10.24 7.79
C CYS A 431 26.83 -9.57 9.12
#